data_e8aa76d58c7a4132e0ede696d47bd3fd
#
_entry.id   e8aa76d58c7a4132e0ede696d47bd3fd
#
_cell.length_a   1.000
_cell.length_b   1.000
_cell.length_c   1.000
_cell.angle_alpha   90.00
_cell.angle_beta   90.00
_cell.angle_gamma   90.00
#
_symmetry.space_group_name_H-M   'P 1'
#
loop_
_entity.id
_entity.type
_entity.pdbx_description
1 polymer ?
#
loop_
_entity_poly.entity_id
_entity_poly.type
_entity_poly.pdbx_seq_one_letter_code
_entity_poly.pdbx_strand_id
1 'polypeptide(L)'
;VCEGCGDCAKSSNCVALKPKFDGEAYKRVIDHSVCNDDYSCLDGFCPSFVAVVPRVGDARKKIKLPENGKLPDPVILDKEITNIYLAGIGGTGISTLSAVLVMAARLDDIYAQAVSQTGLSQKNGAVTSQIRITKSEDLSLRMSRIPDGEADLLLACDAVVGVADNSLKTLSKNKSQAIINIDVDPVGVVGFGNGTTVPEKVIFSRLEKFLDSKKFSTYNIQQICESLMGNKVTANVMMLGIALQKGMIPISVASVEKALTLNGASVQENLIALNWGRWLAYDKQYVLEVSGYNKVSSMNTGQENAGIDELLNAFSEKLILYQDANYAKSYRKIMDAISAQFGDTIISQKSAKALFRAMAIKDEYEVARLMLSPTFEQTLKSKFGNSRPSSYYLAPPFLSFLKDANGFPRKVRFGSWVRTIFWVLTKLKSLRGTAFDPFAHSRERKLEVSFRAALITKLSNPKKLMQMPEKLEAQLDAALNVKGYGHVKKKSLEAAILALN
;
A
#
# COMPACT_ATOMS: atom_id res chain seq x y z
N VAL A 1 -15.00 5.00 2.77
CA VAL A 1 -15.59 5.89 1.77
C VAL A 1 -14.89 5.78 0.41
N CYS A 2 -13.55 5.62 0.35
CA CYS A 2 -12.78 5.52 -0.90
C CYS A 2 -13.35 4.45 -1.86
N GLU A 3 -13.48 4.79 -3.16
CA GLU A 3 -13.92 3.89 -4.24
C GLU A 3 -12.76 3.23 -4.98
N GLY A 4 -11.52 3.60 -4.70
CA GLY A 4 -10.34 3.07 -5.38
C GLY A 4 -10.18 3.53 -6.83
N CYS A 5 -10.81 4.64 -7.24
CA CYS A 5 -10.78 5.14 -8.62
C CYS A 5 -9.41 5.68 -9.07
N GLY A 6 -8.54 6.04 -8.11
CA GLY A 6 -7.21 6.57 -8.40
C GLY A 6 -7.16 8.04 -8.82
N ASP A 7 -8.30 8.73 -8.83
CA ASP A 7 -8.39 10.13 -9.24
C ASP A 7 -7.46 11.06 -8.45
N CYS A 8 -7.42 10.91 -7.12
CA CYS A 8 -6.49 11.64 -6.25
C CYS A 8 -5.01 11.41 -6.63
N ALA A 9 -4.64 10.19 -7.03
CA ALA A 9 -3.28 9.89 -7.45
C ALA A 9 -2.95 10.50 -8.83
N LYS A 10 -3.92 10.49 -9.76
CA LYS A 10 -3.77 11.12 -11.08
C LYS A 10 -3.66 12.64 -10.98
N SER A 11 -4.47 13.26 -10.12
CA SER A 11 -4.50 14.72 -9.97
C SER A 11 -3.25 15.24 -9.26
N SER A 12 -2.74 14.51 -8.26
CA SER A 12 -1.60 14.97 -7.46
C SER A 12 -0.26 14.41 -7.90
N ASN A 13 -0.26 13.31 -8.65
CA ASN A 13 0.95 12.51 -8.91
C ASN A 13 1.74 12.15 -7.63
N CYS A 14 1.02 12.00 -6.50
CA CYS A 14 1.60 11.85 -5.18
C CYS A 14 1.99 10.40 -4.88
N VAL A 15 3.23 10.20 -4.49
CA VAL A 15 3.80 8.88 -4.15
C VAL A 15 3.30 8.32 -2.82
N ALA A 16 2.76 9.17 -1.94
CA ALA A 16 2.19 8.75 -0.66
C ALA A 16 0.83 8.05 -0.81
N LEU A 17 0.16 8.17 -1.97
CA LEU A 17 -1.13 7.54 -2.24
C LEU A 17 -0.95 6.10 -2.73
N LYS A 18 -0.95 5.15 -1.80
CA LYS A 18 -0.73 3.72 -2.11
C LYS A 18 -2.05 2.95 -2.22
N PRO A 19 -2.13 1.94 -3.10
CA PRO A 19 -3.24 1.01 -3.10
C PRO A 19 -3.11 0.06 -1.90
N LYS A 20 -4.22 -0.17 -1.20
CA LYS A 20 -4.33 -1.17 -0.14
C LYS A 20 -5.60 -1.97 -0.36
N PHE A 21 -5.48 -3.29 -0.36
CA PHE A 21 -6.65 -4.18 -0.40
C PHE A 21 -7.35 -4.18 0.96
N ASP A 22 -8.67 -4.00 0.97
CA ASP A 22 -9.48 -3.94 2.20
C ASP A 22 -10.36 -5.18 2.42
N GLY A 23 -10.08 -6.27 1.69
CA GLY A 23 -10.89 -7.49 1.66
C GLY A 23 -11.93 -7.52 0.52
N GLU A 24 -12.29 -6.37 -0.04
CA GLU A 24 -13.28 -6.26 -1.11
C GLU A 24 -12.71 -5.64 -2.39
N ALA A 25 -11.85 -4.64 -2.21
CA ALA A 25 -11.27 -3.91 -3.33
C ALA A 25 -10.01 -3.15 -2.90
N TYR A 26 -9.21 -2.77 -3.90
CA TYR A 26 -8.11 -1.84 -3.67
C TYR A 26 -8.64 -0.43 -3.42
N LYS A 27 -8.38 0.10 -2.23
CA LYS A 27 -8.62 1.49 -1.83
C LYS A 27 -7.32 2.28 -1.87
N ARG A 28 -7.40 3.61 -1.83
CA ARG A 28 -6.22 4.45 -1.65
C ARG A 28 -6.05 4.79 -0.17
N VAL A 29 -4.82 4.66 0.30
CA VAL A 29 -4.41 5.06 1.65
C VAL A 29 -3.22 6.00 1.54
N ILE A 30 -3.09 6.90 2.50
CA ILE A 30 -1.93 7.79 2.59
C ILE A 30 -0.87 7.07 3.44
N ASP A 31 0.31 6.90 2.86
CA ASP A 31 1.51 6.49 3.58
C ASP A 31 2.18 7.75 4.16
N HIS A 32 1.98 7.97 5.46
CA HIS A 32 2.49 9.16 6.14
C HIS A 32 4.02 9.18 6.27
N SER A 33 4.70 8.06 6.02
CA SER A 33 6.17 8.00 6.06
C SER A 33 6.83 8.69 4.86
N VAL A 34 6.09 8.86 3.76
CA VAL A 34 6.56 9.52 2.53
C VAL A 34 5.70 10.71 2.10
N CYS A 35 4.72 11.10 2.93
CA CYS A 35 3.88 12.27 2.71
C CYS A 35 4.65 13.54 3.06
N ASN A 36 4.64 14.53 2.17
CA ASN A 36 5.23 15.85 2.36
C ASN A 36 4.20 16.92 2.79
N ASP A 37 2.97 16.51 3.11
CA ASP A 37 1.87 17.35 3.57
C ASP A 37 1.53 18.55 2.66
N ASP A 38 1.74 18.39 1.33
CA ASP A 38 1.39 19.41 0.33
C ASP A 38 -0.11 19.48 0.02
N TYR A 39 -0.87 18.50 0.49
CA TYR A 39 -2.32 18.38 0.31
C TYR A 39 -2.80 18.31 -1.15
N SER A 40 -1.92 18.15 -2.13
CA SER A 40 -2.28 18.02 -3.56
C SER A 40 -3.24 16.86 -3.84
N CYS A 41 -3.23 15.82 -3.00
CA CYS A 41 -4.19 14.72 -3.09
C CYS A 41 -5.66 15.13 -2.87
N LEU A 42 -5.90 16.32 -2.29
CA LEU A 42 -7.24 16.87 -2.13
C LEU A 42 -7.85 17.34 -3.47
N ASP A 43 -7.07 17.51 -4.53
CA ASP A 43 -7.58 17.86 -5.86
C ASP A 43 -8.38 16.73 -6.50
N GLY A 44 -8.16 15.47 -6.08
CA GLY A 44 -9.04 14.36 -6.48
C GLY A 44 -10.47 14.53 -5.98
N PHE A 45 -11.44 14.26 -6.85
CA PHE A 45 -12.87 14.48 -6.57
C PHE A 45 -13.51 13.33 -5.78
N CYS A 46 -13.27 13.28 -4.49
CA CYS A 46 -14.01 12.34 -3.61
C CYS A 46 -14.10 12.87 -2.16
N PRO A 47 -15.12 12.44 -1.37
CA PRO A 47 -15.31 12.87 0.02
C PRO A 47 -14.48 12.05 1.02
N SER A 48 -13.45 11.32 0.58
CA SER A 48 -12.74 10.35 1.43
C SER A 48 -11.67 10.96 2.31
N PHE A 49 -11.30 12.23 2.09
CA PHE A 49 -10.24 12.89 2.83
C PHE A 49 -10.77 13.61 4.07
N VAL A 50 -10.05 13.43 5.16
CA VAL A 50 -10.27 14.17 6.41
C VAL A 50 -8.93 14.69 6.91
N ALA A 51 -8.91 15.87 7.52
CA ALA A 51 -7.73 16.34 8.22
C ALA A 51 -7.85 15.98 9.71
N VAL A 52 -6.77 15.44 10.25
CA VAL A 52 -6.65 15.16 11.69
C VAL A 52 -5.48 15.97 12.21
N VAL A 53 -5.71 16.73 13.27
CA VAL A 53 -4.64 17.40 14.01
C VAL A 53 -4.31 16.52 15.21
N PRO A 54 -3.16 15.85 15.21
CA PRO A 54 -2.77 15.02 16.33
C PRO A 54 -2.56 15.88 17.58
N ARG A 55 -3.02 15.41 18.74
CA ARG A 55 -2.67 16.05 20.00
C ARG A 55 -1.22 15.71 20.36
N VAL A 56 -0.54 16.67 20.99
CA VAL A 56 0.81 16.44 21.50
C VAL A 56 0.75 15.28 22.50
N GLY A 57 1.48 14.20 22.21
CA GLY A 57 1.48 12.95 23.00
C GLY A 57 0.63 11.81 22.44
N ASP A 58 -0.36 12.04 21.57
CA ASP A 58 -1.24 10.99 21.01
C ASP A 58 -0.71 10.36 19.71
N ALA A 59 0.25 10.98 19.05
CA ALA A 59 0.46 10.83 17.61
C ALA A 59 1.54 9.83 17.17
N ARG A 60 2.25 9.18 18.07
CA ARG A 60 3.27 8.21 17.66
C ARG A 60 3.04 6.87 18.34
N LYS A 61 2.91 5.80 17.57
CA LYS A 61 3.13 4.45 18.10
C LYS A 61 4.46 4.50 18.85
N LYS A 62 4.48 4.08 20.12
CA LYS A 62 5.72 4.01 20.87
C LYS A 62 6.68 3.09 20.13
N ILE A 63 7.88 3.59 19.86
CA ILE A 63 8.96 2.77 19.34
C ILE A 63 9.21 1.66 20.35
N LYS A 64 9.17 0.41 19.90
CA LYS A 64 9.49 -0.74 20.73
C LYS A 64 11.01 -0.87 20.78
N LEU A 65 11.52 -1.09 21.96
CA LEU A 65 12.94 -1.38 22.18
C LEU A 65 13.13 -2.88 22.33
N PRO A 66 14.25 -3.45 21.85
CA PRO A 66 14.59 -4.84 22.16
C PRO A 66 14.81 -5.01 23.65
N GLU A 67 14.19 -6.01 24.25
CA GLU A 67 14.26 -6.27 25.70
C GLU A 67 15.30 -7.38 26.05
N ASN A 68 15.75 -8.15 25.08
CA ASN A 68 16.60 -9.35 25.27
C ASN A 68 18.10 -9.04 25.26
N GLY A 69 18.59 -8.19 26.16
CA GLY A 69 20.06 -8.10 26.41
C GLY A 69 20.94 -7.59 25.23
N LYS A 70 22.24 -7.87 25.32
CA LYS A 70 23.21 -7.53 24.27
C LYS A 70 23.31 -8.64 23.22
N LEU A 71 23.27 -8.26 21.96
CA LEU A 71 23.59 -9.16 20.85
C LEU A 71 25.09 -9.46 20.81
N PRO A 72 25.50 -10.67 20.43
CA PRO A 72 26.89 -10.95 20.13
C PRO A 72 27.36 -10.11 18.95
N ASP A 73 28.63 -9.75 18.97
CA ASP A 73 29.23 -9.09 17.82
C ASP A 73 29.28 -10.05 16.62
N PRO A 74 29.02 -9.57 15.41
CA PRO A 74 29.08 -10.39 14.22
C PRO A 74 30.51 -10.86 13.94
N VAL A 75 30.64 -12.08 13.41
CA VAL A 75 31.91 -12.56 12.88
C VAL A 75 32.14 -11.88 11.53
N ILE A 76 33.08 -10.96 11.50
CA ILE A 76 33.40 -10.20 10.29
C ILE A 76 34.21 -11.09 9.32
N LEU A 77 33.75 -11.14 8.06
CA LEU A 77 34.48 -11.85 7.00
C LEU A 77 35.79 -11.15 6.71
N ASP A 78 36.91 -11.88 6.82
CA ASP A 78 38.24 -11.39 6.44
C ASP A 78 38.43 -11.54 4.93
N LYS A 79 38.01 -10.54 4.16
CA LYS A 79 38.20 -10.44 2.71
C LYS A 79 39.03 -9.22 2.38
N GLU A 80 39.89 -9.36 1.37
CA GLU A 80 40.66 -8.23 0.87
C GLU A 80 39.79 -7.20 0.16
N ILE A 81 38.79 -7.67 -0.59
CA ILE A 81 37.82 -6.84 -1.30
C ILE A 81 36.40 -7.37 -1.02
N THR A 82 35.50 -6.49 -0.66
CA THR A 82 34.05 -6.77 -0.55
C THR A 82 33.28 -5.81 -1.42
N ASN A 83 32.48 -6.35 -2.33
CA ASN A 83 31.64 -5.61 -3.27
C ASN A 83 30.15 -5.69 -2.84
N ILE A 84 29.56 -4.56 -2.53
CA ILE A 84 28.17 -4.44 -2.07
C ILE A 84 27.36 -3.69 -3.10
N TYR A 85 26.29 -4.30 -3.60
CA TYR A 85 25.32 -3.67 -4.49
C TYR A 85 24.06 -3.32 -3.70
N LEU A 86 23.77 -2.02 -3.54
CA LEU A 86 22.55 -1.52 -2.95
C LEU A 86 21.54 -1.22 -4.05
N ALA A 87 20.30 -1.68 -3.90
CA ALA A 87 19.21 -1.44 -4.83
C ALA A 87 17.96 -0.97 -4.09
N GLY A 88 17.32 0.09 -4.56
CA GLY A 88 16.10 0.60 -3.95
C GLY A 88 15.45 1.72 -4.75
N ILE A 89 14.49 2.39 -4.15
CA ILE A 89 13.68 3.44 -4.77
C ILE A 89 14.18 4.82 -4.34
N GLY A 90 14.12 5.79 -5.24
CA GLY A 90 14.44 7.19 -4.97
C GLY A 90 13.62 7.78 -3.82
N GLY A 91 14.27 8.51 -2.93
CA GLY A 91 13.66 9.09 -1.74
C GLY A 91 13.61 8.18 -0.52
N THR A 92 14.07 6.92 -0.61
CA THR A 92 14.09 5.97 0.52
C THR A 92 15.43 5.90 1.26
N GLY A 93 16.38 6.77 0.95
CA GLY A 93 17.65 6.88 1.68
C GLY A 93 18.77 5.94 1.21
N ILE A 94 18.72 5.39 -0.01
CA ILE A 94 19.76 4.51 -0.57
C ILE A 94 21.12 5.22 -0.62
N SER A 95 21.17 6.46 -1.11
CA SER A 95 22.41 7.25 -1.16
C SER A 95 22.94 7.57 0.23
N THR A 96 22.05 7.83 1.19
CA THR A 96 22.44 8.03 2.61
C THR A 96 23.05 6.76 3.20
N LEU A 97 22.43 5.59 2.94
CA LEU A 97 22.95 4.31 3.40
C LEU A 97 24.36 4.03 2.84
N SER A 98 24.55 4.36 1.54
CA SER A 98 25.85 4.28 0.90
C SER A 98 26.90 5.18 1.56
N ALA A 99 26.54 6.45 1.85
CA ALA A 99 27.42 7.39 2.53
C ALA A 99 27.77 6.95 3.96
N VAL A 100 26.81 6.39 4.70
CA VAL A 100 27.02 5.82 6.04
C VAL A 100 28.03 4.68 5.99
N LEU A 101 27.91 3.77 5.01
CA LEU A 101 28.86 2.66 4.87
C LEU A 101 30.27 3.13 4.52
N VAL A 102 30.42 4.10 3.63
CA VAL A 102 31.75 4.68 3.31
C VAL A 102 32.36 5.38 4.53
N MET A 103 31.56 6.13 5.28
CA MET A 103 32.02 6.78 6.51
C MET A 103 32.41 5.74 7.58
N ALA A 104 31.61 4.70 7.75
CA ALA A 104 31.88 3.65 8.73
C ALA A 104 33.16 2.86 8.38
N ALA A 105 33.39 2.58 7.10
CA ALA A 105 34.63 1.99 6.63
C ALA A 105 35.87 2.86 7.02
N ARG A 106 35.73 4.18 6.80
CA ARG A 106 36.81 5.11 7.20
C ARG A 106 37.05 5.14 8.70
N LEU A 107 36.03 4.94 9.51
CA LEU A 107 36.15 4.87 10.98
C LEU A 107 36.80 3.57 11.46
N ASP A 108 36.80 2.52 10.65
CA ASP A 108 37.51 1.26 10.87
C ASP A 108 38.89 1.23 10.20
N ASP A 109 39.38 2.39 9.71
CA ASP A 109 40.67 2.52 8.98
C ASP A 109 40.78 1.62 7.73
N ILE A 110 39.64 1.35 7.08
CA ILE A 110 39.59 0.63 5.80
C ILE A 110 39.08 1.58 4.68
N TYR A 111 39.40 1.24 3.45
CA TYR A 111 39.05 2.07 2.30
C TYR A 111 37.73 1.65 1.71
N ALA A 112 36.90 2.64 1.34
CA ALA A 112 35.64 2.39 0.64
C ALA A 112 35.42 3.44 -0.43
N GLN A 113 34.93 3.00 -1.59
CA GLN A 113 34.42 3.85 -2.65
C GLN A 113 32.99 3.50 -2.96
N ALA A 114 32.19 4.51 -3.30
CA ALA A 114 30.80 4.31 -3.68
C ALA A 114 30.45 5.12 -4.93
N VAL A 115 29.71 4.49 -5.84
CA VAL A 115 29.14 5.12 -7.02
C VAL A 115 27.64 4.91 -6.98
N SER A 116 26.88 6.00 -6.82
CA SER A 116 25.42 5.96 -6.84
C SER A 116 24.90 6.39 -8.21
N GLN A 117 23.96 5.62 -8.73
CA GLN A 117 23.22 5.94 -9.93
C GLN A 117 21.76 6.26 -9.53
N THR A 118 21.42 7.53 -9.66
CA THR A 118 20.05 8.01 -9.42
C THR A 118 19.33 8.15 -10.75
N GLY A 119 18.04 7.75 -10.79
CA GLY A 119 17.19 8.01 -11.94
C GLY A 119 16.89 9.51 -12.10
N LEU A 120 16.43 9.92 -13.28
CA LEU A 120 15.97 11.29 -13.55
C LEU A 120 14.70 11.66 -12.76
N SER A 121 13.95 10.68 -12.31
CA SER A 121 12.76 10.88 -11.47
C SER A 121 13.19 11.11 -10.02
N GLN A 122 12.86 12.26 -9.45
CA GLN A 122 13.13 12.58 -8.04
C GLN A 122 12.40 11.64 -7.05
N LYS A 123 11.30 11.02 -7.47
CA LYS A 123 10.50 10.11 -6.65
C LYS A 123 10.16 8.84 -7.44
N ASN A 124 10.24 7.69 -6.77
CA ASN A 124 9.92 6.36 -7.31
C ASN A 124 10.81 5.85 -8.48
N GLY A 125 11.86 6.55 -8.86
CA GLY A 125 12.85 6.03 -9.79
C GLY A 125 13.77 5.01 -9.10
N ALA A 126 14.32 4.07 -9.88
CA ALA A 126 15.33 3.16 -9.37
C ALA A 126 16.59 3.93 -8.95
N VAL A 127 17.09 3.64 -7.76
CA VAL A 127 18.37 4.13 -7.27
C VAL A 127 19.22 2.93 -6.90
N THR A 128 20.44 2.91 -7.44
CA THR A 128 21.43 1.88 -7.09
C THR A 128 22.71 2.53 -6.60
N SER A 129 23.38 1.86 -5.69
CA SER A 129 24.72 2.26 -5.27
C SER A 129 25.63 1.05 -5.21
N GLN A 130 26.80 1.19 -5.79
CA GLN A 130 27.82 0.16 -5.80
C GLN A 130 28.92 0.61 -4.85
N ILE A 131 29.19 -0.20 -3.83
CA ILE A 131 30.17 0.11 -2.80
C ILE A 131 31.24 -0.97 -2.86
N ARG A 132 32.48 -0.53 -2.92
CA ARG A 132 33.64 -1.38 -2.86
C ARG A 132 34.45 -1.06 -1.62
N ILE A 133 34.68 -2.06 -0.78
CA ILE A 133 35.40 -1.95 0.47
C ILE A 133 36.69 -2.80 0.35
N THR A 134 37.81 -2.24 0.73
CA THR A 134 39.12 -2.91 0.66
C THR A 134 40.04 -2.47 1.79
N LYS A 135 40.97 -3.35 2.16
CA LYS A 135 42.04 -3.04 3.13
C LYS A 135 43.22 -2.32 2.47
N SER A 136 43.34 -2.38 1.16
CA SER A 136 44.44 -1.78 0.40
C SER A 136 44.02 -0.47 -0.26
N GLU A 137 44.82 0.59 -0.08
CA GLU A 137 44.61 1.87 -0.73
C GLU A 137 44.72 1.77 -2.25
N ASP A 138 45.73 1.07 -2.75
CA ASP A 138 45.93 0.87 -4.19
C ASP A 138 44.73 0.18 -4.88
N LEU A 139 44.10 -0.79 -4.21
CA LEU A 139 42.91 -1.47 -4.73
C LEU A 139 41.68 -0.58 -4.72
N SER A 140 41.57 0.37 -3.78
CA SER A 140 40.46 1.32 -3.72
C SER A 140 40.43 2.24 -4.94
N LEU A 141 41.60 2.61 -5.48
CA LEU A 141 41.75 3.54 -6.59
C LEU A 141 41.44 2.92 -7.98
N ARG A 142 41.45 1.59 -8.10
CA ARG A 142 41.45 0.93 -9.42
C ARG A 142 40.10 0.88 -10.11
N MET A 143 39.00 0.72 -9.38
CA MET A 143 37.65 0.58 -9.96
C MET A 143 36.56 1.05 -9.02
N SER A 144 35.65 1.90 -9.50
CA SER A 144 34.49 2.36 -8.74
C SER A 144 33.22 1.55 -8.99
N ARG A 145 33.18 0.73 -10.05
CA ARG A 145 32.03 -0.12 -10.39
C ARG A 145 32.32 -1.59 -10.12
N ILE A 146 31.29 -2.31 -9.72
CA ILE A 146 31.33 -3.76 -9.53
C ILE A 146 31.22 -4.42 -10.90
N PRO A 147 32.17 -5.27 -11.31
CA PRO A 147 32.06 -6.04 -12.55
C PRO A 147 30.91 -7.05 -12.50
N ASP A 148 30.51 -7.55 -13.67
CA ASP A 148 29.49 -8.59 -13.76
C ASP A 148 29.98 -9.87 -13.04
N GLY A 149 29.10 -10.46 -12.22
CA GLY A 149 29.39 -11.65 -11.41
C GLY A 149 30.24 -11.40 -10.15
N GLU A 150 30.61 -10.15 -9.83
CA GLU A 150 31.60 -9.84 -8.77
C GLU A 150 31.00 -9.24 -7.49
N ALA A 151 29.67 -9.06 -7.40
CA ALA A 151 29.04 -8.64 -6.15
C ALA A 151 29.11 -9.74 -5.08
N ASP A 152 29.58 -9.39 -3.88
CA ASP A 152 29.53 -10.27 -2.71
C ASP A 152 28.16 -10.23 -2.05
N LEU A 153 27.56 -9.03 -1.95
CA LEU A 153 26.27 -8.80 -1.33
C LEU A 153 25.38 -7.95 -2.25
N LEU A 154 24.18 -8.43 -2.52
CA LEU A 154 23.05 -7.63 -2.98
C LEU A 154 22.15 -7.28 -1.77
N LEU A 155 22.09 -6.01 -1.40
CA LEU A 155 21.16 -5.50 -0.41
C LEU A 155 20.04 -4.77 -1.15
N ALA A 156 18.94 -5.49 -1.43
CA ALA A 156 17.81 -4.99 -2.19
C ALA A 156 16.74 -4.44 -1.24
N CYS A 157 16.78 -3.13 -0.99
CA CYS A 157 15.77 -2.42 -0.21
C CYS A 157 14.42 -2.32 -0.94
N ASP A 158 14.40 -2.57 -2.24
CA ASP A 158 13.22 -2.80 -3.06
C ASP A 158 13.45 -4.01 -3.97
N ALA A 159 12.53 -4.98 -3.93
CA ALA A 159 12.68 -6.21 -4.68
C ALA A 159 12.64 -6.00 -6.19
N VAL A 160 11.84 -5.06 -6.72
CA VAL A 160 11.72 -4.82 -8.16
C VAL A 160 13.03 -4.29 -8.72
N VAL A 161 13.65 -3.33 -8.03
CA VAL A 161 14.97 -2.80 -8.41
C VAL A 161 16.05 -3.86 -8.18
N GLY A 162 15.94 -4.65 -7.11
CA GLY A 162 16.88 -5.73 -6.79
C GLY A 162 16.92 -6.85 -7.83
N VAL A 163 15.78 -7.17 -8.45
CA VAL A 163 15.73 -8.19 -9.51
C VAL A 163 15.77 -7.61 -10.93
N ALA A 164 16.08 -6.33 -11.10
CA ALA A 164 16.35 -5.75 -12.40
C ALA A 164 17.63 -6.33 -13.02
N ASP A 165 17.72 -6.40 -14.35
CA ASP A 165 18.86 -7.03 -15.04
C ASP A 165 20.21 -6.43 -14.65
N ASN A 166 20.26 -5.11 -14.44
CA ASN A 166 21.47 -4.43 -14.00
C ASN A 166 21.94 -4.85 -12.60
N SER A 167 21.05 -5.23 -11.71
CA SER A 167 21.38 -5.75 -10.38
C SER A 167 21.77 -7.22 -10.48
N LEU A 168 20.98 -8.02 -11.20
CA LEU A 168 21.19 -9.47 -11.29
C LEU A 168 22.49 -9.85 -12.00
N LYS A 169 22.89 -9.14 -13.06
CA LYS A 169 24.13 -9.43 -13.78
C LYS A 169 25.40 -9.30 -12.91
N THR A 170 25.35 -8.53 -11.81
CA THR A 170 26.48 -8.41 -10.88
C THR A 170 26.64 -9.63 -9.99
N LEU A 171 25.65 -10.53 -9.95
CA LEU A 171 25.62 -11.70 -9.07
C LEU A 171 26.25 -12.92 -9.71
N SER A 172 26.82 -13.78 -8.87
CA SER A 172 27.39 -15.09 -9.22
C SER A 172 26.92 -16.16 -8.23
N LYS A 173 26.52 -17.33 -8.74
CA LYS A 173 26.09 -18.47 -7.91
C LYS A 173 27.11 -18.88 -6.86
N ASN A 174 28.39 -18.76 -7.17
CA ASN A 174 29.46 -19.25 -6.31
C ASN A 174 29.81 -18.29 -5.19
N LYS A 175 29.63 -16.97 -5.39
CA LYS A 175 30.16 -15.92 -4.53
C LYS A 175 29.09 -15.11 -3.82
N SER A 176 28.04 -14.73 -4.56
CA SER A 176 27.10 -13.71 -4.10
C SER A 176 26.09 -14.21 -3.08
N GLN A 177 25.70 -13.32 -2.18
CA GLN A 177 24.56 -13.48 -1.27
C GLN A 177 23.59 -12.30 -1.44
N ALA A 178 22.31 -12.47 -1.05
CA ALA A 178 21.36 -11.41 -1.15
C ALA A 178 20.42 -11.30 0.08
N ILE A 179 20.12 -10.08 0.46
CA ILE A 179 19.05 -9.74 1.42
C ILE A 179 18.05 -8.84 0.69
N ILE A 180 16.77 -9.25 0.69
CA ILE A 180 15.76 -8.65 -0.17
C ILE A 180 14.52 -8.29 0.63
N ASN A 181 14.13 -7.03 0.55
CA ASN A 181 12.83 -6.60 1.00
C ASN A 181 11.76 -6.92 -0.05
N ILE A 182 10.84 -7.83 0.29
CA ILE A 182 9.75 -8.25 -0.59
C ILE A 182 8.46 -7.43 -0.39
N ASP A 183 8.46 -6.44 0.49
CA ASP A 183 7.40 -5.42 0.54
C ASP A 183 7.56 -4.51 -0.68
N VAL A 184 6.85 -4.82 -1.77
CA VAL A 184 6.92 -4.06 -3.01
C VAL A 184 5.97 -2.87 -2.92
N ASP A 185 6.52 -1.66 -2.98
CA ASP A 185 5.74 -0.45 -3.16
C ASP A 185 5.34 -0.31 -4.65
N PRO A 186 4.03 -0.09 -4.95
CA PRO A 186 3.61 0.12 -6.32
C PRO A 186 4.20 1.43 -6.87
N VAL A 187 4.99 1.32 -7.93
CA VAL A 187 5.68 2.46 -8.57
C VAL A 187 5.11 2.75 -9.96
N GLY A 188 5.10 4.02 -10.35
CA GLY A 188 4.70 4.46 -11.68
C GLY A 188 3.27 4.07 -12.05
N VAL A 189 3.11 3.52 -13.27
CA VAL A 189 1.79 3.14 -13.83
C VAL A 189 1.07 2.10 -12.98
N VAL A 190 1.79 1.21 -12.31
CA VAL A 190 1.23 0.21 -11.40
C VAL A 190 0.59 0.89 -10.18
N GLY A 191 1.16 1.99 -9.69
CA GLY A 191 0.59 2.78 -8.60
C GLY A 191 -0.75 3.45 -8.96
N PHE A 192 -1.00 3.74 -10.22
CA PHE A 192 -2.26 4.34 -10.71
C PHE A 192 -3.32 3.30 -11.08
N GLY A 193 -2.93 2.05 -11.33
CA GLY A 193 -3.82 0.95 -11.69
C GLY A 193 -4.55 0.30 -10.51
N ASN A 194 -5.07 -0.91 -10.74
CA ASN A 194 -5.84 -1.68 -9.76
C ASN A 194 -4.99 -2.37 -8.66
N GLY A 195 -3.78 -1.88 -8.39
CA GLY A 195 -2.94 -2.38 -7.31
C GLY A 195 -2.26 -3.71 -7.60
N THR A 196 -2.00 -4.05 -8.86
CA THR A 196 -1.19 -5.22 -9.22
C THR A 196 0.23 -5.01 -8.70
N THR A 197 0.61 -5.80 -7.71
CA THR A 197 2.00 -5.92 -7.24
C THR A 197 2.72 -6.95 -8.11
N VAL A 198 4.05 -6.85 -8.19
CA VAL A 198 4.85 -7.92 -8.82
C VAL A 198 4.70 -9.17 -7.94
N PRO A 199 4.21 -10.30 -8.46
CA PRO A 199 4.04 -11.50 -7.65
C PRO A 199 5.39 -11.97 -7.10
N GLU A 200 5.43 -12.37 -5.84
CA GLU A 200 6.65 -12.91 -5.20
C GLU A 200 7.29 -14.03 -6.02
N LYS A 201 6.47 -14.90 -6.62
CA LYS A 201 6.94 -15.97 -7.52
C LYS A 201 7.82 -15.45 -8.67
N VAL A 202 7.53 -14.27 -9.21
CA VAL A 202 8.34 -13.67 -10.28
C VAL A 202 9.68 -13.20 -9.71
N ILE A 203 9.69 -12.63 -8.52
CA ILE A 203 10.92 -12.20 -7.84
C ILE A 203 11.81 -13.41 -7.58
N PHE A 204 11.26 -14.48 -6.97
CA PHE A 204 12.01 -15.70 -6.69
C PHE A 204 12.54 -16.37 -7.97
N SER A 205 11.72 -16.54 -9.00
CA SER A 205 12.13 -17.18 -10.25
C SER A 205 13.26 -16.42 -10.97
N ARG A 206 13.35 -15.10 -10.80
CA ARG A 206 14.46 -14.31 -11.35
C ARG A 206 15.74 -14.49 -10.53
N LEU A 207 15.63 -14.49 -9.18
CA LEU A 207 16.77 -14.68 -8.29
C LEU A 207 17.40 -16.06 -8.43
N GLU A 208 16.60 -17.11 -8.50
CA GLU A 208 17.06 -18.50 -8.60
C GLU A 208 17.85 -18.80 -9.88
N LYS A 209 17.76 -17.95 -10.92
CA LYS A 209 18.63 -18.03 -12.09
C LYS A 209 20.08 -17.67 -11.78
N PHE A 210 20.30 -16.79 -10.78
CA PHE A 210 21.59 -16.22 -10.44
C PHE A 210 22.13 -16.65 -9.08
N LEU A 211 21.26 -17.11 -8.16
CA LEU A 211 21.61 -17.50 -6.81
C LEU A 211 20.93 -18.82 -6.41
N ASP A 212 21.59 -19.63 -5.63
CA ASP A 212 20.95 -20.77 -4.97
C ASP A 212 20.01 -20.26 -3.87
N SER A 213 18.91 -20.99 -3.60
CA SER A 213 17.89 -20.61 -2.60
C SER A 213 18.43 -20.41 -1.19
N LYS A 214 19.56 -21.04 -0.85
CA LYS A 214 20.25 -20.87 0.45
C LYS A 214 21.06 -19.59 0.56
N LYS A 215 21.34 -18.91 -0.57
CA LYS A 215 22.18 -17.71 -0.63
C LYS A 215 21.43 -16.40 -0.62
N PHE A 216 20.10 -16.43 -0.58
CA PHE A 216 19.32 -15.24 -0.39
C PHE A 216 18.29 -15.37 0.74
N SER A 217 18.03 -14.27 1.39
CA SER A 217 17.04 -14.17 2.47
C SER A 217 16.05 -13.06 2.14
N THR A 218 14.75 -13.34 2.33
CA THR A 218 13.67 -12.38 2.05
C THR A 218 12.95 -11.97 3.33
N TYR A 219 12.54 -10.72 3.40
CA TYR A 219 11.88 -10.13 4.56
C TYR A 219 10.80 -9.14 4.12
N ASN A 220 9.69 -9.09 4.84
CA ASN A 220 8.70 -8.02 4.77
C ASN A 220 9.13 -6.87 5.70
N ILE A 221 10.24 -6.22 5.35
CA ILE A 221 10.96 -5.34 6.26
C ILE A 221 10.20 -4.05 6.57
N GLN A 222 9.44 -3.52 5.59
CA GLN A 222 8.65 -2.32 5.80
C GLN A 222 7.51 -2.56 6.79
N GLN A 223 6.85 -3.72 6.73
CA GLN A 223 5.77 -4.08 7.65
C GLN A 223 6.29 -4.34 9.06
N ILE A 224 7.43 -5.04 9.18
CA ILE A 224 8.11 -5.26 10.46
C ILE A 224 8.54 -3.92 11.05
N CYS A 225 9.18 -3.06 10.26
CA CYS A 225 9.61 -1.73 10.67
C CYS A 225 8.41 -0.86 11.13
N GLU A 226 7.32 -0.82 10.36
CA GLU A 226 6.11 -0.08 10.75
C GLU A 226 5.52 -0.58 12.07
N SER A 227 5.59 -1.88 12.32
CA SER A 227 5.08 -2.49 13.55
C SER A 227 5.94 -2.16 14.79
N LEU A 228 7.27 -2.10 14.63
CA LEU A 228 8.22 -1.85 15.70
C LEU A 228 8.51 -0.36 15.92
N MET A 229 8.64 0.40 14.82
CA MET A 229 9.09 1.80 14.83
C MET A 229 7.94 2.79 14.63
N GLY A 230 6.76 2.32 14.22
CA GLY A 230 5.61 3.16 13.91
C GLY A 230 5.65 3.84 12.54
N ASN A 231 6.74 3.69 11.79
CA ASN A 231 6.93 4.20 10.43
C ASN A 231 7.85 3.26 9.63
N LYS A 232 8.02 3.51 8.33
CA LYS A 232 8.85 2.71 7.42
C LYS A 232 10.17 3.39 7.04
N VAL A 233 10.43 4.58 7.54
CA VAL A 233 11.55 5.43 7.09
C VAL A 233 12.89 4.75 7.33
N THR A 234 13.02 4.03 8.46
CA THR A 234 14.26 3.37 8.87
C THR A 234 14.39 1.92 8.38
N ALA A 235 13.50 1.45 7.50
CA ALA A 235 13.51 0.08 6.99
C ALA A 235 14.86 -0.31 6.33
N ASN A 236 15.47 0.60 5.58
CA ASN A 236 16.77 0.34 4.94
C ASN A 236 17.90 0.20 5.96
N VAL A 237 17.87 0.95 7.06
CA VAL A 237 18.83 0.82 8.15
C VAL A 237 18.60 -0.50 8.91
N MET A 238 17.36 -0.94 9.05
CA MET A 238 17.06 -2.27 9.61
C MET A 238 17.65 -3.38 8.72
N MET A 239 17.55 -3.27 7.39
CA MET A 239 18.21 -4.21 6.47
C MET A 239 19.74 -4.20 6.59
N LEU A 240 20.33 -3.03 6.78
CA LEU A 240 21.77 -2.91 7.07
C LEU A 240 22.13 -3.69 8.33
N GLY A 241 21.31 -3.61 9.39
CA GLY A 241 21.49 -4.38 10.63
C GLY A 241 21.50 -5.88 10.40
N ILE A 242 20.63 -6.39 9.50
CA ILE A 242 20.63 -7.82 9.12
C ILE A 242 21.95 -8.20 8.45
N ALA A 243 22.41 -7.39 7.49
CA ALA A 243 23.64 -7.67 6.75
C ALA A 243 24.88 -7.66 7.66
N LEU A 244 24.95 -6.71 8.59
CA LEU A 244 26.01 -6.62 9.59
C LEU A 244 26.02 -7.85 10.50
N GLN A 245 24.89 -8.21 11.11
CA GLN A 245 24.82 -9.33 12.05
C GLN A 245 25.13 -10.67 11.38
N LYS A 246 24.85 -10.80 10.08
CA LYS A 246 25.25 -11.98 9.29
C LYS A 246 26.72 -11.96 8.85
N GLY A 247 27.51 -10.96 9.24
CA GLY A 247 28.93 -10.83 8.87
C GLY A 247 29.17 -10.57 7.38
N MET A 248 28.17 -10.11 6.63
CA MET A 248 28.26 -9.89 5.17
C MET A 248 28.96 -8.58 4.79
N ILE A 249 29.22 -7.71 5.76
CA ILE A 249 29.84 -6.40 5.57
C ILE A 249 31.08 -6.34 6.47
N PRO A 250 32.28 -6.03 5.95
CA PRO A 250 33.52 -6.06 6.70
C PRO A 250 33.75 -4.76 7.49
N ILE A 251 32.72 -4.29 8.19
CA ILE A 251 32.74 -3.06 8.99
C ILE A 251 32.17 -3.39 10.37
N SER A 252 32.77 -2.80 11.42
CA SER A 252 32.32 -2.99 12.78
C SER A 252 30.95 -2.33 13.03
N VAL A 253 30.14 -2.92 13.91
CA VAL A 253 28.86 -2.34 14.32
C VAL A 253 29.06 -0.97 14.94
N ALA A 254 30.08 -0.81 15.78
CA ALA A 254 30.41 0.45 16.46
C ALA A 254 30.69 1.59 15.45
N SER A 255 31.41 1.31 14.36
CA SER A 255 31.69 2.29 13.32
C SER A 255 30.45 2.67 12.51
N VAL A 256 29.53 1.73 12.27
CA VAL A 256 28.26 2.03 11.63
C VAL A 256 27.38 2.89 12.56
N GLU A 257 27.29 2.58 13.85
CA GLU A 257 26.57 3.38 14.83
C GLU A 257 27.11 4.81 14.92
N LYS A 258 28.44 4.95 14.92
CA LYS A 258 29.11 6.25 14.92
C LYS A 258 28.85 7.02 13.61
N ALA A 259 28.89 6.35 12.46
CA ALA A 259 28.59 6.95 11.16
C ALA A 259 27.12 7.44 11.07
N LEU A 260 26.16 6.67 11.58
CA LEU A 260 24.77 7.09 11.71
C LEU A 260 24.61 8.32 12.61
N THR A 261 25.39 8.37 13.70
CA THR A 261 25.40 9.53 14.61
C THR A 261 25.97 10.77 13.94
N LEU A 262 27.06 10.63 13.18
CA LEU A 262 27.68 11.71 12.41
C LEU A 262 26.78 12.23 11.29
N ASN A 263 25.97 11.35 10.67
CA ASN A 263 25.01 11.75 9.66
C ASN A 263 23.90 12.68 10.21
N GLY A 264 23.59 12.61 11.50
CA GLY A 264 22.74 13.56 12.22
C GLY A 264 21.23 13.44 11.96
N ALA A 265 20.78 12.66 10.98
CA ALA A 265 19.37 12.51 10.65
C ALA A 265 18.72 11.40 11.47
N SER A 266 17.68 11.69 12.26
CA SER A 266 16.90 10.71 13.04
C SER A 266 17.77 9.68 13.77
N VAL A 267 18.85 10.14 14.42
CA VAL A 267 19.93 9.30 14.96
C VAL A 267 19.39 8.17 15.82
N GLN A 268 18.57 8.50 16.83
CA GLN A 268 18.03 7.51 17.76
C GLN A 268 17.17 6.45 17.07
N GLU A 269 16.33 6.88 16.13
CA GLU A 269 15.46 5.98 15.37
C GLU A 269 16.30 5.04 14.50
N ASN A 270 17.34 5.55 13.86
CA ASN A 270 18.25 4.75 13.03
C ASN A 270 19.05 3.74 13.86
N LEU A 271 19.53 4.11 15.03
CA LEU A 271 20.25 3.19 15.93
C LEU A 271 19.33 2.06 16.43
N ILE A 272 18.09 2.38 16.79
CA ILE A 272 17.10 1.37 17.20
C ILE A 272 16.75 0.45 16.03
N ALA A 273 16.57 0.99 14.83
CA ALA A 273 16.29 0.19 13.63
C ALA A 273 17.45 -0.73 13.25
N LEU A 274 18.69 -0.24 13.34
CA LEU A 274 19.90 -1.04 13.15
C LEU A 274 19.91 -2.23 14.11
N ASN A 275 19.63 -1.98 15.39
CA ASN A 275 19.60 -3.01 16.42
C ASN A 275 18.47 -4.03 16.17
N TRP A 276 17.28 -3.59 15.78
CA TRP A 276 16.19 -4.50 15.38
C TRP A 276 16.56 -5.35 14.16
N GLY A 277 17.29 -4.79 13.20
CA GLY A 277 17.81 -5.53 12.06
C GLY A 277 18.81 -6.62 12.50
N ARG A 278 19.70 -6.32 13.43
CA ARG A 278 20.62 -7.29 14.03
C ARG A 278 19.86 -8.40 14.74
N TRP A 279 18.84 -8.07 15.55
CA TRP A 279 17.95 -9.05 16.19
C TRP A 279 17.23 -9.92 15.17
N LEU A 280 16.72 -9.34 14.07
CA LEU A 280 16.03 -10.08 13.01
C LEU A 280 16.93 -11.12 12.32
N ALA A 281 18.24 -10.84 12.26
CA ALA A 281 19.21 -11.80 11.76
C ALA A 281 19.57 -12.88 12.79
N TYR A 282 19.60 -12.53 14.08
CA TYR A 282 20.00 -13.39 15.18
C TYR A 282 18.85 -14.30 15.65
N ASP A 283 17.69 -13.70 15.92
CA ASP A 283 16.46 -14.39 16.35
C ASP A 283 15.24 -13.80 15.64
N LYS A 284 14.96 -14.35 14.45
CA LYS A 284 13.83 -13.92 13.62
C LYS A 284 12.49 -14.11 14.34
N GLN A 285 12.35 -15.22 15.10
CA GLN A 285 11.07 -15.54 15.74
C GLN A 285 10.73 -14.54 16.84
N TYR A 286 11.68 -14.19 17.67
CA TYR A 286 11.53 -13.14 18.70
C TYR A 286 11.03 -11.82 18.08
N VAL A 287 11.67 -11.37 16.99
CA VAL A 287 11.28 -10.12 16.33
C VAL A 287 9.87 -10.19 15.75
N LEU A 288 9.48 -11.31 15.15
CA LEU A 288 8.14 -11.51 14.59
C LEU A 288 7.08 -11.53 15.70
N GLU A 289 7.36 -12.12 16.84
CA GLU A 289 6.47 -12.12 18.01
C GLU A 289 6.28 -10.72 18.59
N VAL A 290 7.37 -10.00 18.86
CA VAL A 290 7.33 -8.62 19.37
C VAL A 290 6.65 -7.67 18.39
N SER A 291 6.91 -7.83 17.10
CA SER A 291 6.27 -7.01 16.06
C SER A 291 4.77 -7.31 15.93
N GLY A 292 4.33 -8.52 16.26
CA GLY A 292 2.97 -9.00 16.01
C GLY A 292 2.68 -9.25 14.52
N TYR A 293 3.73 -9.33 13.70
CA TYR A 293 3.63 -9.45 12.24
C TYR A 293 2.81 -10.68 11.80
N ASN A 294 3.03 -11.84 12.43
CA ASN A 294 2.31 -13.08 12.09
C ASN A 294 0.79 -12.98 12.36
N LYS A 295 0.37 -12.17 13.34
CA LYS A 295 -1.06 -11.94 13.62
C LYS A 295 -1.73 -11.07 12.54
N VAL A 296 -0.97 -10.16 11.92
CA VAL A 296 -1.49 -9.25 10.89
C VAL A 296 -1.54 -9.94 9.52
N SER A 297 -0.54 -10.76 9.19
CA SER A 297 -0.52 -11.47 7.91
C SER A 297 -1.61 -12.55 7.82
N SER A 298 -1.92 -13.24 8.91
CA SER A 298 -3.03 -14.21 8.94
C SER A 298 -4.42 -13.55 8.78
N MET A 299 -4.59 -12.30 9.21
CA MET A 299 -5.82 -11.53 8.98
C MET A 299 -5.97 -11.05 7.53
N ASN A 300 -4.87 -10.79 6.82
CA ASN A 300 -4.90 -10.29 5.44
C ASN A 300 -4.99 -11.41 4.39
N THR A 301 -4.51 -12.62 4.69
CA THR A 301 -4.55 -13.78 3.77
C THR A 301 -5.86 -14.58 3.87
N GLY A 302 -6.63 -14.42 4.95
CA GLY A 302 -7.86 -15.18 5.18
C GLY A 302 -9.06 -14.78 4.31
N GLN A 303 -8.99 -13.69 3.54
CA GLN A 303 -10.15 -13.19 2.78
C GLN A 303 -10.07 -13.32 1.26
N GLU A 304 -8.94 -13.75 0.69
CA GLU A 304 -8.87 -14.06 -0.75
C GLU A 304 -9.59 -15.36 -1.13
N ASN A 305 -9.89 -16.23 -0.16
CA ASN A 305 -10.55 -17.52 -0.35
C ASN A 305 -11.87 -17.67 0.41
N ALA A 306 -12.55 -16.58 0.75
CA ALA A 306 -13.88 -16.67 1.34
C ALA A 306 -14.84 -17.28 0.32
N GLY A 307 -15.53 -18.37 0.69
CA GLY A 307 -16.54 -19.00 -0.15
C GLY A 307 -17.67 -18.03 -0.49
N ILE A 308 -18.39 -18.32 -1.58
CA ILE A 308 -19.47 -17.45 -2.06
C ILE A 308 -20.50 -17.13 -0.95
N ASP A 309 -20.83 -18.09 -0.08
CA ASP A 309 -21.80 -17.91 0.99
C ASP A 309 -21.36 -16.91 2.07
N GLU A 310 -20.09 -16.94 2.46
CA GLU A 310 -19.51 -15.95 3.38
C GLU A 310 -19.59 -14.55 2.78
N LEU A 311 -19.25 -14.43 1.49
CA LEU A 311 -19.29 -13.18 0.76
C LEU A 311 -20.73 -12.63 0.69
N LEU A 312 -21.71 -13.47 0.38
CA LEU A 312 -23.12 -13.08 0.30
C LEU A 312 -23.67 -12.65 1.67
N ASN A 313 -23.28 -13.33 2.75
CA ASN A 313 -23.68 -12.97 4.10
C ASN A 313 -23.09 -11.60 4.49
N ALA A 314 -21.79 -11.39 4.27
CA ALA A 314 -21.11 -10.12 4.57
C ALA A 314 -21.74 -8.94 3.79
N PHE A 315 -22.07 -9.13 2.52
CA PHE A 315 -22.73 -8.09 1.72
C PHE A 315 -24.18 -7.84 2.14
N SER A 316 -24.92 -8.88 2.53
CA SER A 316 -26.28 -8.75 3.06
C SER A 316 -26.30 -7.92 4.34
N GLU A 317 -25.40 -8.17 5.28
CA GLU A 317 -25.26 -7.36 6.51
C GLU A 317 -24.97 -5.88 6.19
N LYS A 318 -24.08 -5.62 5.23
CA LYS A 318 -23.79 -4.25 4.79
C LYS A 318 -25.00 -3.57 4.15
N LEU A 319 -25.81 -4.30 3.38
CA LEU A 319 -27.04 -3.76 2.77
C LEU A 319 -28.14 -3.49 3.80
N ILE A 320 -28.20 -4.26 4.89
CA ILE A 320 -29.10 -3.96 6.02
C ILE A 320 -28.69 -2.62 6.67
N LEU A 321 -27.37 -2.40 6.85
CA LEU A 321 -26.87 -1.14 7.39
C LEU A 321 -27.09 0.03 6.41
N TYR A 322 -26.95 -0.23 5.10
CA TYR A 322 -27.15 0.75 4.02
C TYR A 322 -28.60 1.23 3.96
N GLN A 323 -29.57 0.33 3.90
CA GLN A 323 -30.99 0.62 3.81
C GLN A 323 -31.78 -0.12 4.90
N ASP A 324 -32.14 -1.36 4.66
CA ASP A 324 -32.92 -2.22 5.56
C ASP A 324 -32.82 -3.71 5.17
N ALA A 325 -33.52 -4.56 5.94
CA ALA A 325 -33.53 -6.00 5.72
C ALA A 325 -34.21 -6.42 4.41
N ASN A 326 -35.23 -5.69 3.95
CA ASN A 326 -35.95 -6.00 2.71
C ASN A 326 -35.06 -5.72 1.49
N TYR A 327 -34.27 -4.67 1.56
CA TYR A 327 -33.31 -4.34 0.52
C TYR A 327 -32.23 -5.42 0.42
N ALA A 328 -31.72 -5.91 1.54
CA ALA A 328 -30.80 -7.03 1.57
C ALA A 328 -31.42 -8.35 1.06
N LYS A 329 -32.69 -8.61 1.36
CA LYS A 329 -33.41 -9.77 0.81
C LYS A 329 -33.51 -9.73 -0.72
N SER A 330 -33.71 -8.54 -1.31
CA SER A 330 -33.76 -8.40 -2.77
C SER A 330 -32.43 -8.74 -3.44
N TYR A 331 -31.32 -8.34 -2.81
CA TYR A 331 -29.97 -8.76 -3.23
C TYR A 331 -29.79 -10.28 -3.13
N ARG A 332 -30.15 -10.86 -1.96
CA ARG A 332 -29.98 -12.29 -1.72
C ARG A 332 -30.78 -13.14 -2.70
N LYS A 333 -32.03 -12.77 -3.00
CA LYS A 333 -32.87 -13.47 -3.97
C LYS A 333 -32.22 -13.62 -5.35
N ILE A 334 -31.56 -12.56 -5.83
CA ILE A 334 -30.86 -12.59 -7.13
C ILE A 334 -29.62 -13.47 -7.04
N MET A 335 -28.85 -13.32 -5.98
CA MET A 335 -27.59 -14.02 -5.83
C MET A 335 -27.77 -15.51 -5.54
N ASP A 336 -28.78 -15.91 -4.78
CA ASP A 336 -29.11 -17.33 -4.54
C ASP A 336 -29.47 -18.02 -5.86
N ALA A 337 -30.20 -17.35 -6.78
CA ALA A 337 -30.50 -17.88 -8.09
C ALA A 337 -29.23 -18.03 -8.99
N ILE A 338 -28.29 -17.08 -8.87
CA ILE A 338 -27.02 -17.15 -9.59
C ILE A 338 -26.13 -18.26 -9.01
N SER A 339 -26.01 -18.35 -7.69
CA SER A 339 -25.23 -19.39 -7.01
C SER A 339 -25.76 -20.80 -7.29
N ALA A 340 -27.09 -20.95 -7.33
CA ALA A 340 -27.71 -22.21 -7.71
C ALA A 340 -27.39 -22.65 -9.14
N GLN A 341 -27.15 -21.68 -10.06
CA GLN A 341 -26.89 -21.95 -11.46
C GLN A 341 -25.40 -22.10 -11.79
N PHE A 342 -24.53 -21.32 -11.17
CA PHE A 342 -23.08 -21.26 -11.50
C PHE A 342 -22.19 -21.83 -10.39
N GLY A 343 -22.73 -22.17 -9.21
CA GLY A 343 -21.95 -22.63 -8.06
C GLY A 343 -21.01 -21.54 -7.52
N ASP A 344 -19.98 -21.95 -6.78
CA ASP A 344 -18.92 -21.03 -6.30
C ASP A 344 -17.85 -20.84 -7.39
N THR A 345 -18.17 -20.00 -8.36
CA THR A 345 -17.29 -19.68 -9.49
C THR A 345 -16.89 -18.21 -9.48
N ILE A 346 -15.91 -17.87 -10.32
CA ILE A 346 -15.49 -16.48 -10.55
C ILE A 346 -16.68 -15.63 -11.01
N ILE A 347 -17.59 -16.17 -11.81
CA ILE A 347 -18.80 -15.47 -12.29
C ILE A 347 -19.72 -15.12 -11.11
N SER A 348 -19.97 -16.08 -10.21
CA SER A 348 -20.79 -15.85 -9.02
C SER A 348 -20.18 -14.80 -8.09
N GLN A 349 -18.89 -14.89 -7.85
CA GLN A 349 -18.16 -13.93 -7.01
C GLN A 349 -18.12 -12.52 -7.62
N LYS A 350 -17.86 -12.41 -8.95
CA LYS A 350 -17.91 -11.13 -9.68
C LYS A 350 -19.34 -10.56 -9.68
N SER A 351 -20.36 -11.38 -9.87
CA SER A 351 -21.77 -10.98 -9.83
C SER A 351 -22.15 -10.43 -8.45
N ALA A 352 -21.76 -11.12 -7.38
CA ALA A 352 -21.98 -10.70 -6.01
C ALA A 352 -21.38 -9.33 -5.72
N LYS A 353 -20.10 -9.14 -6.09
CA LYS A 353 -19.39 -7.88 -5.92
C LYS A 353 -19.97 -6.74 -6.76
N ALA A 354 -20.32 -7.00 -8.02
CA ALA A 354 -20.87 -6.00 -8.93
C ALA A 354 -22.27 -5.55 -8.48
N LEU A 355 -23.14 -6.51 -8.15
CA LEU A 355 -24.50 -6.21 -7.67
C LEU A 355 -24.48 -5.47 -6.33
N PHE A 356 -23.66 -5.91 -5.37
CA PHE A 356 -23.49 -5.21 -4.11
C PHE A 356 -23.07 -3.74 -4.32
N ARG A 357 -22.07 -3.48 -5.17
CA ARG A 357 -21.61 -2.11 -5.46
C ARG A 357 -22.67 -1.25 -6.13
N ALA A 358 -23.45 -1.83 -7.05
CA ALA A 358 -24.54 -1.13 -7.73
C ALA A 358 -25.71 -0.83 -6.78
N MET A 359 -25.95 -1.69 -5.77
CA MET A 359 -26.96 -1.50 -4.75
C MET A 359 -26.52 -0.58 -3.63
N ALA A 360 -25.24 -0.66 -3.18
CA ALA A 360 -24.68 0.16 -2.11
C ALA A 360 -24.01 1.43 -2.67
N ILE A 361 -24.78 2.27 -3.36
CA ILE A 361 -24.30 3.55 -3.90
C ILE A 361 -23.83 4.45 -2.73
N LYS A 362 -22.63 4.98 -2.82
CA LYS A 362 -22.09 5.90 -1.80
C LYS A 362 -22.62 7.31 -1.99
N ASP A 363 -23.90 7.45 -1.72
CA ASP A 363 -24.60 8.72 -1.68
C ASP A 363 -24.32 9.51 -0.40
N GLU A 364 -24.94 10.65 -0.23
CA GLU A 364 -24.74 11.56 0.89
C GLU A 364 -25.08 10.89 2.23
N TYR A 365 -26.12 10.04 2.27
CA TYR A 365 -26.50 9.27 3.44
C TYR A 365 -25.45 8.21 3.79
N GLU A 366 -24.97 7.48 2.78
CA GLU A 366 -23.97 6.41 2.98
C GLU A 366 -22.60 6.98 3.31
N VAL A 367 -22.17 8.08 2.68
CA VAL A 367 -20.94 8.79 3.04
C VAL A 367 -21.00 9.23 4.49
N ALA A 368 -22.13 9.82 4.93
CA ALA A 368 -22.34 10.23 6.32
C ALA A 368 -22.24 9.05 7.30
N ARG A 369 -22.90 7.92 6.97
CA ARG A 369 -22.85 6.69 7.78
C ARG A 369 -21.43 6.14 7.91
N LEU A 370 -20.70 6.08 6.80
CA LEU A 370 -19.33 5.57 6.77
C LEU A 370 -18.36 6.47 7.55
N MET A 371 -18.55 7.81 7.50
CA MET A 371 -17.77 8.78 8.25
C MET A 371 -18.03 8.77 9.77
N LEU A 372 -19.15 8.17 10.19
CA LEU A 372 -19.49 7.98 11.60
C LEU A 372 -19.35 6.51 12.05
N SER A 373 -18.88 5.63 11.17
CA SER A 373 -18.83 4.20 11.48
C SER A 373 -17.80 3.87 12.57
N PRO A 374 -18.07 2.88 13.43
CA PRO A 374 -17.10 2.41 14.42
C PRO A 374 -15.76 2.00 13.80
N THR A 375 -15.78 1.38 12.63
CA THR A 375 -14.57 0.97 11.89
C THR A 375 -13.71 2.17 11.51
N PHE A 376 -14.32 3.28 11.08
CA PHE A 376 -13.61 4.51 10.77
C PHE A 376 -13.01 5.12 12.03
N GLU A 377 -13.75 5.18 13.12
CA GLU A 377 -13.26 5.70 14.41
C GLU A 377 -12.12 4.85 14.99
N GLN A 378 -12.23 3.53 14.90
CA GLN A 378 -11.15 2.61 15.29
C GLN A 378 -9.88 2.81 14.45
N THR A 379 -10.05 3.00 13.12
CA THR A 379 -8.93 3.28 12.21
C THR A 379 -8.24 4.60 12.58
N LEU A 380 -9.00 5.64 12.89
CA LEU A 380 -8.44 6.91 13.35
C LEU A 380 -7.71 6.75 14.69
N LYS A 381 -8.34 6.06 15.65
CA LYS A 381 -7.74 5.81 16.95
C LYS A 381 -6.44 5.03 16.87
N SER A 382 -6.38 4.02 16.00
CA SER A 382 -5.17 3.20 15.82
C SER A 382 -4.01 3.99 15.20
N LYS A 383 -4.30 5.01 14.35
CA LYS A 383 -3.30 5.82 13.66
C LYS A 383 -2.94 7.11 14.39
N PHE A 384 -3.91 7.76 15.03
CA PHE A 384 -3.78 9.11 15.57
C PHE A 384 -4.21 9.22 17.05
N GLY A 385 -4.27 8.10 17.79
CA GLY A 385 -4.67 8.08 19.18
C GLY A 385 -6.12 8.55 19.39
N ASN A 386 -6.37 9.40 20.36
CA ASN A 386 -7.70 9.94 20.64
C ASN A 386 -8.07 11.17 19.79
N SER A 387 -7.26 11.48 18.79
CA SER A 387 -7.50 12.63 17.91
C SER A 387 -8.70 12.39 16.99
N ARG A 388 -9.50 13.43 16.78
CA ARG A 388 -10.67 13.41 15.90
C ARG A 388 -10.43 14.24 14.64
N PRO A 389 -11.15 13.99 13.55
CA PRO A 389 -11.07 14.84 12.38
C PRO A 389 -11.42 16.28 12.71
N SER A 390 -10.51 17.18 12.37
CA SER A 390 -10.72 18.63 12.50
C SER A 390 -11.47 19.21 11.29
N SER A 391 -11.34 18.55 10.13
CA SER A 391 -11.97 19.01 8.89
C SER A 391 -12.31 17.86 7.97
N TYR A 392 -13.36 18.05 7.17
CA TYR A 392 -13.86 17.19 6.13
C TYR A 392 -13.88 17.94 4.81
N TYR A 393 -13.52 17.29 3.71
CA TYR A 393 -13.46 17.89 2.38
C TYR A 393 -14.56 17.29 1.52
N LEU A 394 -15.62 18.08 1.28
CA LEU A 394 -16.85 17.63 0.64
C LEU A 394 -17.23 18.54 -0.53
N ALA A 395 -17.94 17.99 -1.50
CA ALA A 395 -18.55 18.74 -2.60
C ALA A 395 -20.07 18.44 -2.62
N PRO A 396 -20.84 18.98 -1.67
CA PRO A 396 -22.28 18.71 -1.60
C PRO A 396 -23.01 19.30 -2.80
N PRO A 397 -24.08 18.65 -3.32
CA PRO A 397 -24.80 19.08 -4.53
C PRO A 397 -25.30 20.51 -4.49
N PHE A 398 -25.70 21.02 -3.32
CA PHE A 398 -26.18 22.39 -3.16
C PHE A 398 -25.09 23.47 -3.31
N LEU A 399 -23.80 23.08 -3.27
CA LEU A 399 -22.67 23.95 -3.55
C LEU A 399 -22.05 23.71 -4.96
N SER A 400 -22.75 23.02 -5.84
CA SER A 400 -22.27 22.69 -7.19
C SER A 400 -22.02 23.92 -8.10
N PHE A 401 -22.50 25.09 -7.68
CA PHE A 401 -22.18 26.38 -8.34
C PHE A 401 -20.73 26.82 -8.09
N LEU A 402 -20.09 26.36 -7.02
CA LEU A 402 -18.67 26.58 -6.77
C LEU A 402 -17.85 25.61 -7.63
N LYS A 403 -17.26 26.13 -8.70
CA LYS A 403 -16.50 25.33 -9.67
C LYS A 403 -15.00 25.56 -9.53
N ASP A 404 -14.24 24.54 -9.92
CA ASP A 404 -12.79 24.62 -10.12
C ASP A 404 -12.44 25.23 -11.49
N ALA A 405 -11.13 25.35 -11.78
CA ALA A 405 -10.65 25.87 -13.07
C ALA A 405 -11.09 25.03 -14.28
N ASN A 406 -11.49 23.77 -14.08
CA ASN A 406 -11.94 22.84 -15.11
C ASN A 406 -13.47 22.82 -15.25
N GLY A 407 -14.18 23.66 -14.48
CA GLY A 407 -15.65 23.76 -14.51
C GLY A 407 -16.37 22.66 -13.71
N PHE A 408 -15.66 21.84 -12.94
CA PHE A 408 -16.25 20.81 -12.06
C PHE A 408 -16.54 21.36 -10.66
N PRO A 409 -17.51 20.79 -9.90
CA PRO A 409 -17.78 21.22 -8.53
C PRO A 409 -16.52 21.12 -7.64
N ARG A 410 -16.21 22.21 -6.95
CA ARG A 410 -15.04 22.31 -6.06
C ARG A 410 -15.37 21.74 -4.68
N LYS A 411 -14.41 21.00 -4.08
CA LYS A 411 -14.51 20.59 -2.69
C LYS A 411 -14.34 21.78 -1.75
N VAL A 412 -15.16 21.81 -0.71
CA VAL A 412 -15.12 22.81 0.35
C VAL A 412 -14.72 22.14 1.67
N ARG A 413 -13.93 22.84 2.46
CA ARG A 413 -13.52 22.42 3.80
C ARG A 413 -14.62 22.72 4.80
N PHE A 414 -15.09 21.68 5.49
CA PHE A 414 -16.03 21.77 6.59
C PHE A 414 -15.34 21.43 7.90
N GLY A 415 -15.66 22.15 8.97
CA GLY A 415 -15.14 21.85 10.32
C GLY A 415 -15.79 20.60 10.93
N SER A 416 -15.37 20.27 12.15
CA SER A 416 -15.89 19.11 12.90
C SER A 416 -17.40 19.15 13.16
N TRP A 417 -18.05 20.32 13.13
CA TRP A 417 -19.49 20.48 13.28
C TRP A 417 -20.30 19.72 12.23
N VAL A 418 -19.76 19.45 11.05
CA VAL A 418 -20.43 18.67 10.01
C VAL A 418 -20.81 17.25 10.46
N ARG A 419 -20.17 16.71 11.51
CA ARG A 419 -20.55 15.43 12.12
C ARG A 419 -21.99 15.41 12.60
N THR A 420 -22.51 16.54 13.07
CA THR A 420 -23.95 16.66 13.44
C THR A 420 -24.84 16.50 12.21
N ILE A 421 -24.45 17.10 11.08
CA ILE A 421 -25.17 16.90 9.80
C ILE A 421 -25.10 15.43 9.35
N PHE A 422 -23.93 14.81 9.46
CA PHE A 422 -23.80 13.37 9.15
C PHE A 422 -24.74 12.53 10.02
N TRP A 423 -24.83 12.84 11.32
CA TRP A 423 -25.74 12.13 12.20
C TRP A 423 -27.20 12.27 11.76
N VAL A 424 -27.66 13.47 11.41
CA VAL A 424 -28.99 13.72 10.88
C VAL A 424 -29.22 12.93 9.59
N LEU A 425 -28.27 12.99 8.64
CA LEU A 425 -28.37 12.25 7.37
C LEU A 425 -28.48 10.75 7.60
N THR A 426 -27.78 10.17 8.58
CA THR A 426 -27.92 8.74 8.88
C THR A 426 -29.33 8.35 9.34
N LYS A 427 -30.06 9.25 9.99
CA LYS A 427 -31.45 9.03 10.41
C LYS A 427 -32.42 9.17 9.25
N LEU A 428 -32.09 9.97 8.24
CA LEU A 428 -32.92 10.23 7.06
C LEU A 428 -32.68 9.24 5.90
N LYS A 429 -31.91 8.15 6.13
CA LYS A 429 -31.61 7.16 5.06
C LYS A 429 -32.87 6.52 4.45
N SER A 430 -33.98 6.49 5.18
CA SER A 430 -35.27 5.98 4.69
C SER A 430 -35.93 6.85 3.58
N LEU A 431 -35.47 8.11 3.46
CA LEU A 431 -35.91 8.98 2.36
C LEU A 431 -35.29 8.62 1.01
N ARG A 432 -34.20 7.83 1.03
CA ARG A 432 -33.48 7.43 -0.17
C ARG A 432 -34.40 6.81 -1.23
N GLY A 433 -34.42 7.41 -2.42
CA GLY A 433 -35.21 6.94 -3.54
C GLY A 433 -36.71 7.21 -3.45
N THR A 434 -37.20 7.96 -2.43
CA THR A 434 -38.57 8.44 -2.35
C THR A 434 -38.73 9.80 -3.05
N ALA A 435 -39.94 10.27 -3.22
CA ALA A 435 -40.21 11.61 -3.76
C ALA A 435 -39.64 12.74 -2.89
N PHE A 436 -39.37 12.48 -1.61
CA PHE A 436 -38.79 13.43 -0.66
C PHE A 436 -37.26 13.36 -0.55
N ASP A 437 -36.62 12.54 -1.37
CA ASP A 437 -35.16 12.47 -1.39
C ASP A 437 -34.55 13.70 -2.09
N PRO A 438 -33.92 14.63 -1.35
CA PRO A 438 -33.38 15.86 -1.94
C PRO A 438 -32.22 15.62 -2.90
N PHE A 439 -31.58 14.43 -2.83
CA PHE A 439 -30.42 14.06 -3.64
C PHE A 439 -30.80 13.24 -4.89
N ALA A 440 -32.06 12.79 -5.03
CA ALA A 440 -32.51 11.92 -6.13
C ALA A 440 -32.46 12.59 -7.51
N HIS A 441 -32.48 13.91 -7.55
CA HIS A 441 -32.75 14.67 -8.79
C HIS A 441 -31.47 14.97 -9.60
N SER A 442 -30.27 14.74 -9.06
CA SER A 442 -29.02 14.99 -9.78
C SER A 442 -28.89 14.04 -11.00
N ARG A 443 -28.24 14.53 -12.06
CA ARG A 443 -28.01 13.74 -13.28
C ARG A 443 -27.18 12.50 -12.98
N GLU A 444 -26.20 12.63 -12.11
CA GLU A 444 -25.34 11.54 -11.66
C GLU A 444 -26.12 10.47 -10.94
N ARG A 445 -27.02 10.87 -10.04
CA ARG A 445 -27.87 9.91 -9.31
C ARG A 445 -28.79 9.13 -10.24
N LYS A 446 -29.36 9.80 -11.22
CA LYS A 446 -30.21 9.13 -12.24
C LYS A 446 -29.43 8.09 -13.02
N LEU A 447 -28.20 8.38 -13.40
CA LEU A 447 -27.31 7.41 -14.07
C LEU A 447 -26.96 6.22 -13.17
N GLU A 448 -26.66 6.45 -11.89
CA GLU A 448 -26.38 5.38 -10.93
C GLU A 448 -27.61 4.46 -10.72
N VAL A 449 -28.81 5.04 -10.64
CA VAL A 449 -30.06 4.27 -10.54
C VAL A 449 -30.30 3.47 -11.81
N SER A 450 -30.10 4.05 -13.00
CA SER A 450 -30.20 3.35 -14.28
C SER A 450 -29.23 2.20 -14.40
N PHE A 451 -27.98 2.40 -13.99
CA PHE A 451 -26.97 1.34 -13.96
C PHE A 451 -27.37 0.18 -13.04
N ARG A 452 -27.83 0.52 -11.82
CA ARG A 452 -28.33 -0.48 -10.86
C ARG A 452 -29.49 -1.29 -11.45
N ALA A 453 -30.48 -0.61 -12.08
CA ALA A 453 -31.63 -1.26 -12.70
C ALA A 453 -31.21 -2.18 -13.85
N ALA A 454 -30.30 -1.74 -14.74
CA ALA A 454 -29.78 -2.54 -15.84
C ALA A 454 -29.09 -3.81 -15.33
N LEU A 455 -28.24 -3.68 -14.31
CA LEU A 455 -27.54 -4.81 -13.72
C LEU A 455 -28.49 -5.80 -13.03
N ILE A 456 -29.47 -5.31 -12.26
CA ILE A 456 -30.51 -6.14 -11.64
C ILE A 456 -31.29 -6.91 -12.71
N THR A 457 -31.76 -6.23 -13.77
CA THR A 457 -32.48 -6.87 -14.88
C THR A 457 -31.64 -7.96 -15.55
N LYS A 458 -30.36 -7.68 -15.78
CA LYS A 458 -29.41 -8.64 -16.36
C LYS A 458 -29.27 -9.88 -15.50
N LEU A 459 -28.99 -9.71 -14.21
CA LEU A 459 -28.71 -10.80 -13.27
C LEU A 459 -29.98 -11.55 -12.82
N SER A 460 -31.18 -11.02 -13.03
CA SER A 460 -32.41 -11.67 -12.64
C SER A 460 -32.84 -12.85 -13.51
N ASN A 461 -32.09 -13.13 -14.62
CA ASN A 461 -32.36 -14.28 -15.50
C ASN A 461 -31.13 -15.18 -15.69
N PRO A 462 -30.73 -15.95 -14.67
CA PRO A 462 -29.50 -16.74 -14.71
C PRO A 462 -29.45 -17.80 -15.82
N LYS A 463 -30.60 -18.34 -16.25
CA LYS A 463 -30.64 -19.32 -17.37
C LYS A 463 -30.19 -18.71 -18.70
N LYS A 464 -30.53 -17.46 -18.97
CA LYS A 464 -30.11 -16.73 -20.18
C LYS A 464 -28.61 -16.39 -20.12
N LEU A 465 -28.06 -16.20 -18.93
CA LEU A 465 -26.65 -15.87 -18.73
C LEU A 465 -25.71 -17.04 -19.04
N MET A 466 -26.17 -18.29 -18.88
CA MET A 466 -25.36 -19.48 -19.21
C MET A 466 -25.04 -19.62 -20.71
N GLN A 467 -25.81 -18.97 -21.58
CA GLN A 467 -25.62 -19.08 -23.00
C GLN A 467 -24.35 -18.36 -23.52
N MET A 468 -23.85 -17.38 -22.77
CA MET A 468 -22.67 -16.58 -23.14
C MET A 468 -21.86 -16.19 -21.88
N PRO A 469 -21.17 -17.13 -21.23
CA PRO A 469 -20.48 -16.86 -19.98
C PRO A 469 -19.33 -15.85 -20.11
N GLU A 470 -18.58 -15.89 -21.20
CA GLU A 470 -17.48 -14.94 -21.47
C GLU A 470 -17.99 -13.51 -21.67
N LYS A 471 -19.12 -13.34 -22.37
CA LYS A 471 -19.77 -12.02 -22.52
C LYS A 471 -20.23 -11.50 -21.16
N LEU A 472 -20.79 -12.37 -20.31
CA LEU A 472 -21.20 -12.02 -18.97
C LEU A 472 -20.01 -11.58 -18.12
N GLU A 473 -18.90 -12.30 -18.18
CA GLU A 473 -17.70 -11.96 -17.44
C GLU A 473 -17.18 -10.57 -17.83
N ALA A 474 -17.07 -10.28 -19.13
CA ALA A 474 -16.69 -8.95 -19.61
C ALA A 474 -17.64 -7.84 -19.15
N GLN A 475 -18.96 -8.11 -19.11
CA GLN A 475 -19.97 -7.19 -18.60
C GLN A 475 -19.82 -6.93 -17.08
N LEU A 476 -19.53 -7.98 -16.32
CA LEU A 476 -19.26 -7.87 -14.88
C LEU A 476 -17.97 -7.10 -14.60
N ASP A 477 -16.94 -7.30 -15.41
CA ASP A 477 -15.70 -6.53 -15.29
C ASP A 477 -15.95 -5.04 -15.61
N ALA A 478 -16.74 -4.73 -16.61
CA ALA A 478 -17.16 -3.35 -16.88
C ALA A 478 -17.95 -2.76 -15.70
N ALA A 479 -18.85 -3.52 -15.09
CA ALA A 479 -19.60 -3.10 -13.90
C ALA A 479 -18.68 -2.88 -12.67
N LEU A 480 -17.70 -3.74 -12.45
CA LEU A 480 -16.72 -3.63 -11.37
C LEU A 480 -15.75 -2.46 -11.57
N ASN A 481 -15.58 -1.98 -12.79
CA ASN A 481 -14.75 -0.80 -13.11
C ASN A 481 -15.49 0.53 -12.91
N VAL A 482 -16.77 0.50 -12.57
CA VAL A 482 -17.54 1.70 -12.16
C VAL A 482 -17.05 2.14 -10.79
N LYS A 483 -16.22 3.18 -10.74
CA LYS A 483 -15.57 3.69 -9.52
C LYS A 483 -15.49 5.21 -9.52
N GLY A 484 -15.51 5.82 -8.34
CA GLY A 484 -15.35 7.25 -8.15
C GLY A 484 -16.67 7.95 -7.80
N TYR A 485 -16.64 9.27 -7.89
CA TYR A 485 -17.76 10.16 -7.54
C TYR A 485 -18.01 11.17 -8.66
N GLY A 486 -19.25 11.62 -8.83
CA GLY A 486 -19.64 12.67 -9.76
C GLY A 486 -19.10 12.46 -11.18
N HIS A 487 -18.43 13.47 -11.74
CA HIS A 487 -17.90 13.45 -13.10
C HIS A 487 -16.83 12.36 -13.33
N VAL A 488 -16.07 11.98 -12.31
CA VAL A 488 -15.05 10.91 -12.40
C VAL A 488 -15.70 9.56 -12.70
N LYS A 489 -16.85 9.29 -12.09
CA LYS A 489 -17.61 8.04 -12.25
C LYS A 489 -18.40 7.98 -13.55
N LYS A 490 -18.78 9.13 -14.11
CA LYS A 490 -19.72 9.25 -15.23
C LYS A 490 -19.33 8.43 -16.45
N LYS A 491 -18.08 8.53 -16.92
CA LYS A 491 -17.60 7.79 -18.11
C LYS A 491 -17.69 6.28 -17.92
N SER A 492 -17.29 5.78 -16.75
CA SER A 492 -17.34 4.33 -16.46
C SER A 492 -18.79 3.84 -16.28
N LEU A 493 -19.69 4.67 -15.73
CA LEU A 493 -21.12 4.37 -15.67
C LEU A 493 -21.75 4.25 -17.05
N GLU A 494 -21.53 5.22 -17.92
CA GLU A 494 -22.07 5.23 -19.30
C GLU A 494 -21.56 4.00 -20.08
N ALA A 495 -20.26 3.68 -19.97
CA ALA A 495 -19.67 2.50 -20.61
C ALA A 495 -20.26 1.18 -20.07
N ALA A 496 -20.46 1.08 -18.75
CA ALA A 496 -21.03 -0.12 -18.12
C ALA A 496 -22.49 -0.32 -18.49
N ILE A 497 -23.30 0.75 -18.54
CA ILE A 497 -24.70 0.68 -18.99
C ILE A 497 -24.76 0.18 -20.44
N LEU A 498 -23.91 0.72 -21.32
CA LEU A 498 -23.83 0.29 -22.72
C LEU A 498 -23.43 -1.20 -22.85
N ALA A 499 -22.48 -1.65 -22.04
CA ALA A 499 -22.03 -3.04 -22.05
C ALA A 499 -23.12 -4.02 -21.53
N LEU A 500 -23.98 -3.59 -20.62
CA LEU A 500 -25.05 -4.42 -20.05
C LEU A 500 -26.24 -4.59 -20.98
N ASN A 501 -26.50 -3.64 -21.84
CA ASN A 501 -27.54 -3.71 -22.86
C ASN A 501 -27.10 -4.60 -24.04
#